data_df0f1eaeae81b689f3ea77e1b92c915a
#
_entry.id   df0f1eaeae81b689f3ea77e1b92c915a
#
_cell.length_a   1.000
_cell.length_b   1.000
_cell.length_c   1.000
_cell.angle_alpha   90.00
_cell.angle_beta   90.00
_cell.angle_gamma   90.00
#
_symmetry.space_group_name_H-M   'P 1'
#
loop_
_entity.id
_entity.type
_entity.pdbx_description
1 polymer ?
#
loop_
_entity_poly.entity_id
_entity_poly.type
_entity_poly.pdbx_seq_one_letter_code
_entity_poly.pdbx_strand_id
1 'polypeptide(L)'
;MNNYKTLFLIIGLAVFMTACSNDVFVDELNMPDEQTATVEGDGGHASFAVDVRGLEHISVDLYSDQQRNCTYYNYSGEIIPRNSPASDVGKIVFDNSRIEFIITKEGNRLYFESVTNTIGDASWTIRLDYNYTVKFIEVDVLAGKPMELLSVDYTTEVEIKERAETKTFKSVFNNNGESVYTIELRPYLNAQASILVESDYAQTWVNGEEYTISVPVYTDGEWQMQPHKLRPGTSYKYSRPDYMMVDRVVEVAPYSSVSIYEEIIYDGAVCRGTMRFVNPVTDRRIDVDFKCTSLYPVGYEIHLENAK
;
A
#
# COMPACT_ATOMS: atom_id res chain seq x y z
N MET A 1 70.36 -17.84 -53.61
CA MET A 1 69.51 -16.71 -54.01
C MET A 1 68.07 -16.87 -53.50
N ASN A 2 67.90 -17.40 -52.27
CA ASN A 2 66.54 -17.68 -51.73
C ASN A 2 66.28 -17.11 -50.33
N ASN A 3 67.25 -16.54 -49.66
CA ASN A 3 67.10 -16.11 -48.27
C ASN A 3 66.43 -14.72 -48.09
N TYR A 4 66.45 -13.87 -49.10
CA TYR A 4 65.86 -12.52 -49.00
C TYR A 4 64.35 -12.49 -49.24
N LYS A 5 63.82 -13.40 -50.04
CA LYS A 5 62.39 -13.49 -50.27
C LYS A 5 61.66 -13.97 -49.03
N THR A 6 62.23 -14.87 -48.26
CA THR A 6 61.65 -15.36 -47.00
C THR A 6 61.72 -14.32 -45.90
N LEU A 7 62.81 -13.51 -45.86
CA LEU A 7 62.96 -12.44 -44.89
C LEU A 7 61.92 -11.31 -45.10
N PHE A 8 61.69 -10.93 -46.39
CA PHE A 8 60.65 -9.94 -46.70
C PHE A 8 59.23 -10.42 -46.41
N LEU A 9 58.92 -11.72 -46.55
CA LEU A 9 57.64 -12.29 -46.26
C LEU A 9 57.36 -12.30 -44.73
N ILE A 10 58.40 -12.60 -43.92
CA ILE A 10 58.30 -12.61 -42.46
C ILE A 10 58.12 -11.19 -41.90
N ILE A 11 58.85 -10.19 -42.43
CA ILE A 11 58.73 -8.79 -42.02
C ILE A 11 57.40 -8.23 -42.48
N GLY A 12 56.93 -8.54 -43.69
CA GLY A 12 55.59 -8.14 -44.15
C GLY A 12 54.46 -8.73 -43.32
N LEU A 13 54.56 -10.00 -42.88
CA LEU A 13 53.60 -10.64 -42.04
C LEU A 13 53.63 -10.07 -40.60
N ALA A 14 54.80 -9.73 -40.07
CA ALA A 14 54.97 -9.09 -38.77
C ALA A 14 54.36 -7.67 -38.74
N VAL A 15 54.47 -6.90 -39.82
CA VAL A 15 53.86 -5.56 -39.91
C VAL A 15 52.33 -5.64 -40.07
N PHE A 16 51.81 -6.69 -40.71
CA PHE A 16 50.39 -6.89 -40.79
C PHE A 16 49.77 -7.42 -39.48
N MET A 17 50.53 -8.09 -38.62
CA MET A 17 50.04 -8.57 -37.33
C MET A 17 50.03 -7.47 -36.25
N THR A 18 50.77 -6.38 -36.43
CA THR A 18 50.76 -5.23 -35.52
C THR A 18 49.72 -4.17 -35.91
N ALA A 19 49.03 -4.32 -37.05
CA ALA A 19 47.99 -3.38 -37.50
C ALA A 19 46.55 -3.81 -37.17
N CYS A 20 46.37 -4.87 -36.39
CA CYS A 20 45.09 -5.29 -35.87
C CYS A 20 45.10 -5.42 -34.34
N SER A 21 45.76 -4.50 -33.65
CA SER A 21 45.26 -4.17 -32.31
C SER A 21 44.02 -3.27 -32.53
N ASN A 22 42.87 -3.84 -32.66
CA ASN A 22 41.71 -3.16 -32.26
C ASN A 22 41.88 -2.93 -30.74
N ASP A 23 42.64 -1.89 -30.39
CA ASP A 23 42.44 -1.22 -29.12
C ASP A 23 41.06 -0.64 -29.21
N VAL A 24 40.06 -1.48 -28.91
CA VAL A 24 38.79 -1.02 -28.46
C VAL A 24 39.15 -0.31 -27.15
N PHE A 25 39.37 1.00 -27.23
CA PHE A 25 39.37 1.84 -26.05
C PHE A 25 37.97 1.72 -25.47
N VAL A 26 37.78 0.71 -24.65
CA VAL A 26 36.70 0.72 -23.70
C VAL A 26 37.11 1.85 -22.76
N ASP A 27 36.49 3.02 -22.93
CA ASP A 27 36.58 4.10 -21.95
C ASP A 27 36.11 3.51 -20.63
N GLU A 28 37.07 3.12 -19.78
CA GLU A 28 36.74 2.64 -18.44
C GLU A 28 36.01 3.77 -17.73
N LEU A 29 34.76 3.49 -17.33
CA LEU A 29 33.98 4.46 -16.58
C LEU A 29 34.66 4.71 -15.24
N ASN A 30 34.81 5.99 -14.88
CA ASN A 30 35.43 6.40 -13.63
C ASN A 30 34.43 6.26 -12.47
N MET A 31 33.91 5.03 -12.30
CA MET A 31 33.01 4.65 -11.22
C MET A 31 33.17 3.16 -10.90
N PRO A 32 32.85 2.71 -9.67
CA PRO A 32 32.85 1.29 -9.33
C PRO A 32 31.87 0.50 -10.22
N ASP A 33 32.22 -0.75 -10.53
CA ASP A 33 31.36 -1.63 -11.32
C ASP A 33 30.05 -1.97 -10.63
N GLU A 34 30.10 -2.16 -9.31
CA GLU A 34 28.96 -2.44 -8.47
C GLU A 34 28.90 -1.41 -7.34
N GLN A 35 27.73 -0.87 -7.09
CA GLN A 35 27.48 0.04 -5.98
C GLN A 35 26.20 -0.37 -5.29
N THR A 36 26.30 -0.63 -4.00
CA THR A 36 25.16 -1.00 -3.14
C THR A 36 25.15 -0.16 -1.88
N ALA A 37 23.98 0.09 -1.33
CA ALA A 37 23.84 0.71 -0.03
C ALA A 37 22.58 0.21 0.68
N THR A 38 22.63 0.13 2.01
CA THR A 38 21.45 -0.05 2.85
C THR A 38 21.20 1.25 3.62
N VAL A 39 19.99 1.76 3.57
CA VAL A 39 19.59 3.02 4.21
C VAL A 39 18.37 2.83 5.10
N GLU A 40 18.26 3.64 6.13
CA GLU A 40 17.05 3.69 6.97
C GLU A 40 15.84 4.16 6.13
N GLY A 41 14.65 3.62 6.40
CA GLY A 41 13.43 3.92 5.67
C GLY A 41 12.94 5.36 5.86
N ASP A 42 13.29 5.98 6.98
CA ASP A 42 12.93 7.35 7.31
C ASP A 42 14.19 8.20 7.46
N GLY A 43 14.45 9.08 6.50
CA GLY A 43 15.57 10.01 6.52
C GLY A 43 16.94 9.38 6.26
N GLY A 44 17.01 8.13 5.77
CA GLY A 44 18.27 7.48 5.44
C GLY A 44 18.91 8.05 4.15
N HIS A 45 20.25 8.12 4.12
CA HIS A 45 20.97 8.71 3.00
C HIS A 45 22.10 7.80 2.49
N ALA A 46 22.33 7.84 1.20
CA ALA A 46 23.51 7.23 0.55
C ALA A 46 24.03 8.11 -0.56
N SER A 47 25.28 7.93 -0.97
CA SER A 47 25.82 8.63 -2.13
C SER A 47 26.69 7.71 -2.99
N PHE A 48 26.54 7.84 -4.30
CA PHE A 48 27.14 6.97 -5.30
C PHE A 48 27.97 7.78 -6.29
N ALA A 49 29.09 7.22 -6.72
CA ALA A 49 29.90 7.79 -7.77
C ALA A 49 29.24 7.55 -9.14
N VAL A 50 29.27 8.53 -10.03
CA VAL A 50 28.75 8.43 -11.39
C VAL A 50 29.74 9.05 -12.35
N ASP A 51 30.11 8.36 -13.41
CA ASP A 51 30.85 9.00 -14.50
C ASP A 51 29.86 9.74 -15.39
N VAL A 52 29.97 11.06 -15.46
CA VAL A 52 29.06 11.88 -16.27
C VAL A 52 29.40 11.83 -17.76
N ARG A 53 30.58 11.30 -18.12
CA ARG A 53 31.00 11.14 -19.53
C ARG A 53 30.19 10.03 -20.17
N GLY A 54 29.50 10.34 -21.26
CA GLY A 54 28.68 9.36 -21.98
C GLY A 54 27.45 8.84 -21.24
N LEU A 55 27.10 9.42 -20.08
CA LEU A 55 25.84 9.13 -19.40
C LEU A 55 24.68 9.76 -20.17
N GLU A 56 23.83 8.92 -20.73
CA GLU A 56 22.68 9.33 -21.55
C GLU A 56 21.42 9.47 -20.72
N HIS A 57 21.12 8.48 -19.87
CA HIS A 57 19.89 8.47 -19.07
C HIS A 57 20.11 7.97 -17.65
N ILE A 58 19.29 8.48 -16.74
CA ILE A 58 19.15 7.99 -15.36
C ILE A 58 17.71 7.59 -15.17
N SER A 59 17.45 6.37 -14.73
CA SER A 59 16.12 5.90 -14.42
C SER A 59 16.10 5.07 -13.14
N VAL A 60 14.92 4.97 -12.52
CA VAL A 60 14.68 4.03 -11.45
C VAL A 60 14.06 2.80 -12.10
N ASP A 61 14.73 1.67 -11.99
CA ASP A 61 14.24 0.41 -12.55
C ASP A 61 13.24 -0.19 -11.59
N LEU A 62 11.97 -0.11 -11.98
CA LEU A 62 10.82 -0.58 -11.23
C LEU A 62 10.04 -1.52 -12.13
N TYR A 63 9.47 -2.56 -11.53
CA TYR A 63 8.44 -3.34 -12.22
C TYR A 63 7.41 -2.39 -12.85
N SER A 64 7.06 -2.65 -14.09
CA SER A 64 6.48 -1.75 -15.09
C SER A 64 5.36 -0.78 -14.65
N ASP A 65 4.63 -1.09 -13.57
CA ASP A 65 3.50 -0.27 -13.11
C ASP A 65 3.90 0.86 -12.14
N GLN A 66 5.04 0.74 -11.47
CA GLN A 66 5.48 1.71 -10.45
C GLN A 66 6.30 2.87 -11.03
N GLN A 67 6.84 2.75 -12.23
CA GLN A 67 7.56 3.84 -12.91
C GLN A 67 6.73 5.12 -13.08
N ARG A 68 5.40 5.02 -13.04
CA ARG A 68 4.47 6.17 -13.12
C ARG A 68 4.61 7.13 -11.95
N ASN A 69 5.15 6.66 -10.82
CA ASN A 69 5.30 7.43 -9.60
C ASN A 69 6.61 8.23 -9.53
N CYS A 70 7.46 8.16 -10.58
CA CYS A 70 8.69 8.95 -10.67
C CYS A 70 8.40 10.29 -11.37
N THR A 71 8.76 11.39 -10.73
CA THR A 71 8.76 12.74 -11.31
C THR A 71 10.19 13.23 -11.45
N TYR A 72 10.54 13.72 -12.65
CA TYR A 72 11.87 14.20 -12.99
C TYR A 72 11.89 15.72 -13.01
N TYR A 73 12.94 16.30 -12.47
CA TYR A 73 13.15 17.74 -12.41
C TYR A 73 14.53 18.11 -12.97
N ASN A 74 14.60 19.25 -13.65
CA ASN A 74 15.87 19.86 -14.02
C ASN A 74 16.55 20.54 -12.82
N TYR A 75 17.74 21.11 -13.05
CA TYR A 75 18.48 21.85 -11.99
C TYR A 75 17.81 23.13 -11.52
N SER A 76 16.84 23.67 -12.28
CA SER A 76 16.02 24.82 -11.89
C SER A 76 14.77 24.41 -11.08
N GLY A 77 14.52 23.11 -10.91
CA GLY A 77 13.35 22.58 -10.20
C GLY A 77 12.08 22.48 -11.07
N GLU A 78 12.20 22.62 -12.38
CA GLU A 78 11.08 22.44 -13.32
C GLU A 78 10.90 20.98 -13.68
N ILE A 79 9.65 20.53 -13.84
CA ILE A 79 9.34 19.16 -14.26
C ILE A 79 9.76 18.97 -15.72
N ILE A 80 10.47 17.88 -15.98
CA ILE A 80 10.93 17.48 -17.30
C ILE A 80 10.42 16.09 -17.67
N PRO A 81 10.37 15.75 -18.97
CA PRO A 81 10.06 14.41 -19.42
C PRO A 81 10.97 13.35 -18.82
N ARG A 82 10.45 12.16 -18.55
CA ARG A 82 11.19 11.03 -17.98
C ARG A 82 12.37 10.56 -18.85
N ASN A 83 12.25 10.71 -20.15
CA ASN A 83 13.29 10.37 -21.14
C ASN A 83 14.23 11.53 -21.46
N SER A 84 14.28 12.56 -20.62
CA SER A 84 15.24 13.65 -20.76
C SER A 84 16.67 13.14 -20.64
N PRO A 85 17.64 13.77 -21.33
CA PRO A 85 19.04 13.44 -21.17
C PRO A 85 19.51 13.57 -19.73
N ALA A 86 20.43 12.72 -19.30
CA ALA A 86 20.97 12.75 -17.93
C ALA A 86 21.64 14.09 -17.57
N SER A 87 22.10 14.86 -18.57
CA SER A 87 22.63 16.23 -18.39
C SER A 87 21.59 17.19 -17.82
N ASP A 88 20.33 16.98 -18.14
CA ASP A 88 19.23 17.87 -17.75
C ASP A 88 18.60 17.46 -16.42
N VAL A 89 18.80 16.20 -16.01
CA VAL A 89 18.23 15.68 -14.76
C VAL A 89 19.02 16.19 -13.56
N GLY A 90 18.38 17.03 -12.75
CA GLY A 90 18.88 17.48 -11.45
C GLY A 90 18.35 16.66 -10.28
N LYS A 91 17.09 16.21 -10.38
CA LYS A 91 16.42 15.47 -9.30
C LYS A 91 15.36 14.50 -9.85
N ILE A 92 15.23 13.34 -9.21
CA ILE A 92 14.15 12.38 -9.40
C ILE A 92 13.44 12.19 -8.05
N VAL A 93 12.14 12.32 -8.02
CA VAL A 93 11.30 12.04 -6.84
C VAL A 93 10.42 10.85 -7.15
N PHE A 94 10.51 9.82 -6.35
CA PHE A 94 9.56 8.72 -6.33
C PHE A 94 8.59 8.90 -5.16
N ASP A 95 7.31 8.89 -5.44
CA ASP A 95 6.25 8.94 -4.43
C ASP A 95 5.05 8.10 -4.87
N ASN A 96 4.76 7.06 -4.11
CA ASN A 96 3.59 6.21 -4.32
C ASN A 96 2.65 6.21 -3.09
N SER A 97 2.73 7.23 -2.26
CA SER A 97 2.01 7.38 -0.99
C SER A 97 2.43 6.41 0.13
N ARG A 98 3.25 5.41 -0.15
CA ARG A 98 3.77 4.43 0.85
C ARG A 98 5.27 4.55 1.03
N ILE A 99 5.96 4.81 -0.07
CA ILE A 99 7.40 5.05 -0.12
C ILE A 99 7.59 6.37 -0.84
N GLU A 100 8.44 7.20 -0.27
CA GLU A 100 8.96 8.38 -0.92
C GLU A 100 10.47 8.40 -0.78
N PHE A 101 11.17 8.57 -1.89
CA PHE A 101 12.59 8.83 -1.91
C PHE A 101 12.97 9.85 -2.99
N ILE A 102 14.11 10.47 -2.80
CA ILE A 102 14.66 11.50 -3.67
C ILE A 102 16.05 11.07 -4.13
N ILE A 103 16.31 11.18 -5.42
CA ILE A 103 17.64 11.05 -6.01
C ILE A 103 18.04 12.41 -6.54
N THR A 104 19.12 12.98 -6.02
CA THR A 104 19.68 14.27 -6.48
C THR A 104 21.01 14.03 -7.18
N LYS A 105 21.20 14.62 -8.37
CA LYS A 105 22.46 14.56 -9.12
C LYS A 105 23.23 15.86 -8.93
N GLU A 106 24.46 15.74 -8.41
CA GLU A 106 25.39 16.84 -8.23
C GLU A 106 26.77 16.46 -8.79
N GLY A 107 27.16 17.08 -9.90
CA GLY A 107 28.41 16.78 -10.58
C GLY A 107 28.49 15.29 -10.93
N ASN A 108 29.49 14.60 -10.39
CA ASN A 108 29.75 13.18 -10.60
C ASN A 108 29.23 12.29 -9.44
N ARG A 109 28.21 12.72 -8.72
CA ARG A 109 27.57 11.96 -7.64
C ARG A 109 26.07 11.95 -7.75
N LEU A 110 25.48 10.82 -7.34
CA LEU A 110 24.06 10.72 -7.02
C LEU A 110 23.90 10.61 -5.51
N TYR A 111 23.00 11.38 -4.96
CA TYR A 111 22.59 11.32 -3.57
C TYR A 111 21.19 10.72 -3.50
N PHE A 112 21.09 9.66 -2.74
CA PHE A 112 19.80 9.01 -2.45
C PHE A 112 19.37 9.40 -1.04
N GLU A 113 18.12 9.81 -0.90
CA GLU A 113 17.48 10.12 0.37
C GLU A 113 16.16 9.36 0.46
N SER A 114 16.00 8.50 1.46
CA SER A 114 14.72 7.89 1.81
C SER A 114 13.94 8.86 2.70
N VAL A 115 12.82 9.37 2.21
CA VAL A 115 11.96 10.29 2.98
C VAL A 115 11.05 9.51 3.92
N THR A 116 10.43 8.43 3.40
CA THR A 116 9.61 7.51 4.20
C THR A 116 9.46 6.17 3.51
N ASN A 117 9.36 5.10 4.29
CA ASN A 117 9.04 3.76 3.82
C ASN A 117 8.09 3.04 4.79
N THR A 118 6.82 2.93 4.43
CA THR A 118 5.77 2.33 5.28
C THR A 118 5.38 0.92 4.88
N ILE A 119 6.03 0.30 3.89
CA ILE A 119 5.66 -1.05 3.40
C ILE A 119 6.54 -2.19 3.92
N GLY A 120 7.62 -1.88 4.61
CA GLY A 120 8.65 -2.85 4.99
C GLY A 120 9.92 -2.70 4.17
N ASP A 121 10.89 -3.59 4.37
CA ASP A 121 12.15 -3.57 3.63
C ASP A 121 11.88 -3.68 2.12
N ALA A 122 12.55 -2.84 1.34
CA ALA A 122 12.38 -2.77 -0.10
C ALA A 122 13.72 -2.48 -0.79
N SER A 123 13.95 -3.09 -1.95
CA SER A 123 15.15 -2.86 -2.76
C SER A 123 14.79 -2.07 -4.01
N TRP A 124 15.63 -1.12 -4.36
CA TRP A 124 15.49 -0.24 -5.51
C TRP A 124 16.74 -0.27 -6.36
N THR A 125 16.56 -0.24 -7.67
CA THR A 125 17.66 -0.20 -8.62
C THR A 125 17.65 1.12 -9.37
N ILE A 126 18.76 1.87 -9.30
CA ILE A 126 18.98 3.04 -10.13
C ILE A 126 19.77 2.57 -11.35
N ARG A 127 19.19 2.75 -12.53
CA ARG A 127 19.78 2.38 -13.80
C ARG A 127 20.44 3.60 -14.45
N LEU A 128 21.67 3.41 -14.88
CA LEU A 128 22.48 4.41 -15.56
C LEU A 128 22.79 3.89 -16.97
N ASP A 129 22.22 4.51 -17.98
CA ASP A 129 22.46 4.17 -19.38
C ASP A 129 23.61 5.01 -19.93
N TYR A 130 24.65 4.35 -20.43
CA TYR A 130 25.78 4.92 -21.11
C TYR A 130 25.79 4.51 -22.59
N ASN A 131 26.50 5.22 -23.44
CA ASN A 131 26.57 4.97 -24.89
C ASN A 131 26.78 3.49 -25.26
N TYR A 132 27.54 2.73 -24.47
CA TYR A 132 27.92 1.34 -24.79
C TYR A 132 27.69 0.35 -23.66
N THR A 133 27.19 0.79 -22.52
CA THR A 133 26.96 -0.07 -21.33
C THR A 133 25.88 0.46 -20.45
N VAL A 134 25.36 -0.41 -19.59
CA VAL A 134 24.41 -0.05 -18.54
C VAL A 134 25.03 -0.41 -17.20
N LYS A 135 24.92 0.48 -16.23
CA LYS A 135 25.31 0.25 -14.83
C LYS A 135 24.11 0.33 -13.91
N PHE A 136 24.21 -0.39 -12.82
CA PHE A 136 23.14 -0.44 -11.81
C PHE A 136 23.71 -0.05 -10.44
N ILE A 137 22.90 0.66 -9.68
CA ILE A 137 23.14 0.96 -8.28
C ILE A 137 21.97 0.36 -7.50
N GLU A 138 22.27 -0.48 -6.53
CA GLU A 138 21.24 -1.12 -5.70
C GLU A 138 21.14 -0.41 -4.36
N VAL A 139 19.92 -0.09 -3.94
CA VAL A 139 19.63 0.57 -2.66
C VAL A 139 18.57 -0.23 -1.91
N ASP A 140 18.98 -0.82 -0.80
CA ASP A 140 18.10 -1.46 0.15
C ASP A 140 17.59 -0.41 1.14
N VAL A 141 16.30 -0.18 1.15
CA VAL A 141 15.63 0.77 2.05
C VAL A 141 14.90 -0.04 3.12
N LEU A 142 15.35 0.07 4.36
CA LEU A 142 14.72 -0.61 5.50
C LEU A 142 13.31 -0.08 5.76
N ALA A 143 12.54 -0.82 6.52
CA ALA A 143 11.23 -0.36 6.98
C ALA A 143 11.38 0.91 7.83
N GLY A 144 10.57 1.91 7.53
CA GLY A 144 10.44 3.10 8.36
C GLY A 144 9.66 2.81 9.65
N LYS A 145 9.67 3.75 10.58
CA LYS A 145 8.89 3.66 11.81
C LYS A 145 7.42 3.96 11.55
N PRO A 146 6.50 3.30 12.28
CA PRO A 146 5.09 3.66 12.25
C PRO A 146 4.88 5.14 12.58
N MET A 147 3.90 5.74 11.89
CA MET A 147 3.48 7.10 12.21
C MET A 147 2.83 7.15 13.58
N GLU A 148 3.06 8.21 14.34
CA GLU A 148 2.43 8.45 15.64
C GLU A 148 1.20 9.34 15.49
N LEU A 149 0.07 8.96 16.10
CA LEU A 149 -1.14 9.78 16.13
C LEU A 149 -0.99 10.91 17.16
N LEU A 150 -0.97 12.15 16.67
CA LEU A 150 -0.86 13.36 17.52
C LEU A 150 -2.21 13.81 18.06
N SER A 151 -3.22 13.91 17.20
CA SER A 151 -4.54 14.40 17.55
C SER A 151 -5.62 13.88 16.60
N VAL A 152 -6.86 13.96 17.07
CA VAL A 152 -8.05 13.71 16.27
C VAL A 152 -8.98 14.92 16.41
N ASP A 153 -9.26 15.57 15.31
CA ASP A 153 -10.19 16.71 15.26
C ASP A 153 -11.49 16.29 14.59
N TYR A 154 -12.58 16.26 15.35
CA TYR A 154 -13.91 15.91 14.81
C TYR A 154 -14.53 17.14 14.15
N THR A 155 -14.93 17.00 12.89
CA THR A 155 -15.46 18.11 12.07
C THR A 155 -16.97 18.28 12.19
N THR A 156 -17.69 17.27 12.68
CA THR A 156 -19.15 17.28 12.80
C THR A 156 -19.59 16.64 14.12
N GLU A 157 -20.75 17.07 14.64
CA GLU A 157 -21.48 16.31 15.66
C GLU A 157 -21.84 14.91 15.11
N VAL A 158 -22.08 13.98 16.03
CA VAL A 158 -22.49 12.61 15.65
C VAL A 158 -23.84 12.66 14.98
N GLU A 159 -23.91 12.22 13.74
CA GLU A 159 -25.15 12.10 12.96
C GLU A 159 -25.80 10.74 13.24
N ILE A 160 -26.95 10.73 13.94
CA ILE A 160 -27.70 9.52 14.26
C ILE A 160 -28.70 9.26 13.13
N LYS A 161 -28.79 8.00 12.69
CA LYS A 161 -29.70 7.53 11.65
C LYS A 161 -30.50 6.33 12.16
N GLU A 162 -31.78 6.52 12.35
CA GLU A 162 -32.70 5.41 12.59
C GLU A 162 -32.84 4.59 11.30
N ARG A 163 -32.91 3.27 11.45
CA ARG A 163 -33.02 2.31 10.33
C ARG A 163 -32.00 2.58 9.22
N ALA A 164 -30.75 2.84 9.61
CA ALA A 164 -29.67 3.17 8.70
C ALA A 164 -29.38 2.05 7.68
N GLU A 165 -29.57 0.79 8.09
CA GLU A 165 -29.38 -0.41 7.26
C GLU A 165 -30.35 -1.52 7.66
N THR A 166 -30.77 -2.32 6.67
CA THR A 166 -31.49 -3.58 6.89
C THR A 166 -30.72 -4.70 6.19
N LYS A 167 -30.39 -5.75 6.95
CA LYS A 167 -29.71 -6.95 6.40
C LYS A 167 -30.67 -8.11 6.38
N THR A 168 -30.83 -8.73 5.23
CA THR A 168 -31.67 -9.90 5.03
C THR A 168 -30.84 -11.17 4.98
N PHE A 169 -31.17 -12.13 5.83
CA PHE A 169 -30.60 -13.48 5.84
C PHE A 169 -31.66 -14.49 5.43
N LYS A 170 -31.29 -15.42 4.58
CA LYS A 170 -32.16 -16.52 4.18
C LYS A 170 -31.59 -17.84 4.65
N SER A 171 -32.38 -18.63 5.36
CA SER A 171 -32.06 -19.99 5.73
C SER A 171 -33.14 -20.94 5.18
N VAL A 172 -32.74 -22.11 4.68
CA VAL A 172 -33.67 -23.14 4.20
C VAL A 172 -33.46 -24.38 5.05
N PHE A 173 -34.53 -24.86 5.65
CA PHE A 173 -34.53 -26.08 6.45
C PHE A 173 -35.36 -27.15 5.76
N ASN A 174 -34.74 -28.31 5.50
CA ASN A 174 -35.36 -29.47 4.86
C ASN A 174 -35.54 -30.57 5.90
N ASN A 175 -36.77 -31.00 6.09
CA ASN A 175 -37.08 -32.19 6.89
C ASN A 175 -37.27 -33.41 5.96
N ASN A 176 -36.21 -34.21 5.81
CA ASN A 176 -36.24 -35.44 5.04
C ASN A 176 -36.65 -36.68 5.86
N GLY A 177 -36.96 -36.48 7.12
CA GLY A 177 -37.34 -37.53 8.05
C GLY A 177 -38.88 -37.80 8.09
N GLU A 178 -39.24 -38.86 8.79
CA GLU A 178 -40.63 -39.28 9.02
C GLU A 178 -41.31 -38.56 10.20
N SER A 179 -40.52 -37.87 11.00
CA SER A 179 -41.02 -37.14 12.20
C SER A 179 -40.96 -35.63 11.96
N VAL A 180 -41.82 -34.91 12.71
CA VAL A 180 -41.75 -33.44 12.72
C VAL A 180 -40.40 -32.97 13.26
N TYR A 181 -39.77 -32.01 12.58
CA TYR A 181 -38.56 -31.37 13.00
C TYR A 181 -38.86 -29.98 13.57
N THR A 182 -38.27 -29.67 14.72
CA THR A 182 -38.50 -28.40 15.43
C THR A 182 -37.29 -27.50 15.32
N ILE A 183 -37.50 -26.22 14.99
CA ILE A 183 -36.49 -25.19 14.85
C ILE A 183 -36.78 -24.06 15.82
N GLU A 184 -35.81 -23.72 16.65
CA GLU A 184 -35.87 -22.49 17.47
C GLU A 184 -35.31 -21.32 16.64
N LEU A 185 -36.14 -20.29 16.43
CA LEU A 185 -35.73 -19.07 15.74
C LEU A 185 -35.12 -18.11 16.73
N ARG A 186 -33.87 -17.72 16.46
CA ARG A 186 -33.07 -16.81 17.27
C ARG A 186 -32.64 -15.62 16.40
N PRO A 187 -33.46 -14.54 16.34
CA PRO A 187 -33.31 -13.48 15.33
C PRO A 187 -31.97 -12.75 15.38
N TYR A 188 -31.36 -12.65 16.57
CA TYR A 188 -30.09 -11.97 16.71
C TYR A 188 -28.86 -12.90 16.57
N LEU A 189 -29.07 -14.16 16.16
CA LEU A 189 -27.94 -15.09 15.98
C LEU A 189 -26.91 -14.54 14.96
N ASN A 190 -27.39 -13.90 13.90
CA ASN A 190 -26.58 -13.30 12.83
C ASN A 190 -26.37 -11.79 12.99
N ALA A 191 -26.98 -11.18 14.00
CA ALA A 191 -26.89 -9.74 14.24
C ALA A 191 -25.62 -9.41 15.03
N GLN A 192 -24.92 -8.37 14.60
CA GLN A 192 -23.73 -7.88 15.31
C GLN A 192 -23.54 -6.38 15.10
N ALA A 193 -23.33 -5.66 16.18
CA ALA A 193 -22.89 -4.28 16.11
C ALA A 193 -21.47 -4.17 15.52
N SER A 194 -21.26 -3.18 14.71
CA SER A 194 -19.98 -2.99 14.00
C SER A 194 -19.60 -1.53 13.91
N ILE A 195 -18.29 -1.29 13.84
CA ILE A 195 -17.69 0.00 13.58
C ILE A 195 -16.82 -0.15 12.34
N LEU A 196 -16.98 0.75 11.38
CA LEU A 196 -16.12 0.85 10.18
C LEU A 196 -15.53 2.25 10.15
N VAL A 197 -14.21 2.33 10.10
CA VAL A 197 -13.49 3.57 9.86
C VAL A 197 -12.97 3.57 8.43
N GLU A 198 -13.48 4.46 7.62
CA GLU A 198 -13.09 4.68 6.23
C GLU A 198 -12.15 5.87 6.12
N SER A 199 -11.09 5.76 5.35
CA SER A 199 -10.15 6.85 5.07
C SER A 199 -9.41 6.58 3.78
N ASP A 200 -9.18 7.60 2.98
CA ASP A 200 -8.50 7.49 1.69
C ASP A 200 -7.01 7.13 1.81
N TYR A 201 -6.39 7.44 2.95
CA TYR A 201 -4.94 7.28 3.15
C TYR A 201 -4.55 6.29 4.23
N ALA A 202 -5.49 5.79 5.01
CA ALA A 202 -5.20 5.05 6.24
C ALA A 202 -4.40 3.76 6.05
N GLN A 203 -4.54 3.09 4.91
CA GLN A 203 -3.77 1.86 4.63
C GLN A 203 -2.32 2.14 4.20
N THR A 204 -2.03 3.37 3.78
CA THR A 204 -0.74 3.72 3.19
C THR A 204 0.24 4.34 4.18
N TRP A 205 -0.26 5.14 5.11
CA TRP A 205 0.59 5.96 5.96
C TRP A 205 0.81 5.43 7.37
N VAL A 206 -0.07 4.59 7.85
CA VAL A 206 -0.06 4.10 9.24
C VAL A 206 0.46 2.69 9.37
N ASN A 207 1.09 2.14 8.34
CA ASN A 207 1.73 0.83 8.31
C ASN A 207 0.90 -0.30 8.97
N GLY A 208 -0.43 -0.18 8.89
CA GLY A 208 -1.34 -1.16 9.46
C GLY A 208 -1.47 -1.16 11.00
N GLU A 209 -0.92 -0.16 11.67
CA GLU A 209 -1.06 0.00 13.12
C GLU A 209 -2.51 0.30 13.52
N GLU A 210 -2.80 -0.02 14.78
CA GLU A 210 -4.08 0.31 15.41
C GLU A 210 -3.93 1.57 16.25
N TYR A 211 -4.89 2.48 16.09
CA TYR A 211 -4.92 3.73 16.83
C TYR A 211 -6.13 3.83 17.72
N THR A 212 -5.99 4.45 18.88
CA THR A 212 -7.11 4.71 19.77
C THR A 212 -7.75 6.04 19.39
N ILE A 213 -8.98 5.97 18.85
CA ILE A 213 -9.81 7.13 18.56
C ILE A 213 -11.17 6.97 19.20
N SER A 214 -11.84 8.08 19.53
CA SER A 214 -13.21 8.03 20.02
C SER A 214 -14.19 7.86 18.87
N VAL A 215 -15.09 6.90 18.98
CA VAL A 215 -16.09 6.59 17.94
C VAL A 215 -17.45 6.42 18.58
N PRO A 216 -18.56 6.64 17.85
CA PRO A 216 -19.89 6.39 18.39
C PRO A 216 -20.12 4.90 18.62
N VAL A 217 -20.49 4.55 19.83
CA VAL A 217 -20.83 3.19 20.27
C VAL A 217 -22.20 3.22 20.90
N TYR A 218 -23.07 2.26 20.57
CA TYR A 218 -24.37 2.12 21.21
C TYR A 218 -24.22 1.36 22.50
N THR A 219 -24.51 2.02 23.62
CA THR A 219 -24.40 1.47 24.97
C THR A 219 -25.54 2.03 25.84
N ASP A 220 -26.17 1.17 26.65
CA ASP A 220 -27.21 1.55 27.59
C ASP A 220 -28.39 2.31 26.96
N GLY A 221 -28.72 2.00 25.71
CA GLY A 221 -29.87 2.58 25.01
C GLY A 221 -29.56 3.88 24.25
N GLU A 222 -28.32 4.34 24.21
CA GLU A 222 -27.93 5.58 23.54
C GLU A 222 -26.57 5.48 22.84
N TRP A 223 -26.30 6.41 21.90
CA TRP A 223 -25.02 6.56 21.24
C TRP A 223 -24.08 7.43 22.08
N GLN A 224 -22.91 6.89 22.38
CA GLN A 224 -21.86 7.58 23.15
C GLN A 224 -20.54 7.50 22.43
N MET A 225 -19.76 8.59 22.48
CA MET A 225 -18.37 8.60 21.98
C MET A 225 -17.48 7.84 22.96
N GLN A 226 -16.91 6.72 22.53
CA GLN A 226 -16.04 5.87 23.35
C GLN A 226 -14.72 5.61 22.65
N PRO A 227 -13.59 5.55 23.40
CA PRO A 227 -12.29 5.23 22.82
C PRO A 227 -12.24 3.76 22.38
N HIS A 228 -11.90 3.55 21.13
CA HIS A 228 -11.66 2.23 20.56
C HIS A 228 -10.32 2.16 19.84
N LYS A 229 -9.64 1.03 19.99
CA LYS A 229 -8.44 0.72 19.24
C LYS A 229 -8.84 0.18 17.88
N LEU A 230 -8.64 0.96 16.84
CA LEU A 230 -9.17 0.71 15.50
C LEU A 230 -8.05 0.82 14.46
N ARG A 231 -8.20 0.04 13.42
CA ARG A 231 -7.39 0.11 12.21
C ARG A 231 -8.28 0.59 11.07
N PRO A 232 -7.96 1.72 10.42
CA PRO A 232 -8.74 2.20 9.28
C PRO A 232 -8.87 1.15 8.18
N GLY A 233 -10.04 1.15 7.52
CA GLY A 233 -10.40 0.16 6.48
C GLY A 233 -10.82 -1.21 7.00
N THR A 234 -10.86 -1.40 8.33
CA THR A 234 -11.30 -2.67 8.94
C THR A 234 -12.63 -2.47 9.66
N SER A 235 -13.52 -3.44 9.53
CA SER A 235 -14.77 -3.48 10.28
C SER A 235 -14.58 -4.23 11.60
N TYR A 236 -14.87 -3.55 12.69
CA TYR A 236 -14.79 -4.11 14.04
C TYR A 236 -16.18 -4.47 14.55
N LYS A 237 -16.29 -5.64 15.13
CA LYS A 237 -17.49 -6.12 15.78
C LYS A 237 -17.34 -5.94 17.28
N TYR A 238 -18.30 -5.32 17.95
CA TYR A 238 -18.13 -5.01 19.37
C TYR A 238 -19.22 -5.56 20.30
N SER A 239 -20.47 -5.60 19.85
CA SER A 239 -21.58 -6.03 20.68
C SER A 239 -22.69 -6.64 19.83
N ARG A 240 -23.60 -7.35 20.43
CA ARG A 240 -24.86 -7.78 19.84
C ARG A 240 -25.91 -7.87 20.91
N PRO A 241 -27.20 -7.69 20.55
CA PRO A 241 -28.31 -8.01 21.46
C PRO A 241 -28.25 -9.47 21.90
N ASP A 242 -29.11 -9.84 22.86
CA ASP A 242 -29.17 -11.22 23.35
C ASP A 242 -29.47 -12.20 22.21
N TYR A 243 -28.39 -12.78 21.67
CA TYR A 243 -28.42 -13.72 20.55
C TYR A 243 -28.95 -15.10 20.92
N MET A 244 -29.11 -15.37 22.23
CA MET A 244 -29.66 -16.62 22.74
C MET A 244 -31.20 -16.54 22.87
N MET A 245 -31.79 -15.35 22.75
CA MET A 245 -33.23 -15.16 22.81
C MET A 245 -33.94 -15.98 21.72
N VAL A 246 -34.88 -16.82 22.11
CA VAL A 246 -35.74 -17.55 21.19
C VAL A 246 -37.01 -16.74 20.96
N ASP A 247 -37.25 -16.33 19.70
CA ASP A 247 -38.50 -15.59 19.33
C ASP A 247 -39.67 -16.53 19.24
N ARG A 248 -39.50 -17.62 18.49
CA ARG A 248 -40.53 -18.64 18.29
C ARG A 248 -39.94 -19.98 17.90
N VAL A 249 -40.80 -20.98 17.99
CA VAL A 249 -40.50 -22.34 17.55
C VAL A 249 -41.32 -22.63 16.29
N VAL A 250 -40.66 -23.14 15.26
CA VAL A 250 -41.27 -23.52 13.99
C VAL A 250 -41.21 -25.03 13.83
N GLU A 251 -42.33 -25.66 13.52
CA GLU A 251 -42.42 -27.07 13.21
C GLU A 251 -42.38 -27.28 11.69
N VAL A 252 -41.47 -28.12 11.22
CA VAL A 252 -41.34 -28.51 9.83
C VAL A 252 -41.87 -29.94 9.68
N ALA A 253 -42.95 -30.09 8.92
CA ALA A 253 -43.59 -31.38 8.71
C ALA A 253 -42.65 -32.38 8.05
N PRO A 254 -42.90 -33.73 8.20
CA PRO A 254 -42.17 -34.74 7.49
C PRO A 254 -42.13 -34.46 5.97
N TYR A 255 -40.99 -34.74 5.34
CA TYR A 255 -40.77 -34.60 3.88
C TYR A 255 -41.11 -33.20 3.32
N SER A 256 -40.95 -32.14 4.14
CA SER A 256 -41.24 -30.77 3.74
C SER A 256 -40.04 -29.86 4.00
N SER A 257 -40.10 -28.62 3.48
CA SER A 257 -39.10 -27.60 3.75
C SER A 257 -39.73 -26.27 4.07
N VAL A 258 -39.00 -25.44 4.83
CA VAL A 258 -39.36 -24.06 5.12
C VAL A 258 -38.19 -23.13 4.81
N SER A 259 -38.44 -22.03 4.12
CA SER A 259 -37.53 -20.91 3.99
C SER A 259 -37.81 -19.87 5.05
N ILE A 260 -36.79 -19.48 5.75
CA ILE A 260 -36.86 -18.46 6.80
C ILE A 260 -36.08 -17.26 6.31
N TYR A 261 -36.72 -16.11 6.24
CA TYR A 261 -36.13 -14.82 5.94
C TYR A 261 -36.09 -14.02 7.24
N GLU A 262 -34.89 -13.63 7.63
CA GLU A 262 -34.64 -12.83 8.81
C GLU A 262 -34.14 -11.47 8.35
N GLU A 263 -34.84 -10.40 8.66
CA GLU A 263 -34.45 -9.03 8.38
C GLU A 263 -33.99 -8.37 9.68
N ILE A 264 -32.71 -8.01 9.77
CA ILE A 264 -32.15 -7.34 10.92
C ILE A 264 -32.06 -5.84 10.60
N ILE A 265 -32.71 -5.05 11.46
CA ILE A 265 -32.77 -3.59 11.34
C ILE A 265 -31.69 -2.99 12.21
N TYR A 266 -30.84 -2.14 11.60
CA TYR A 266 -29.74 -1.46 12.28
C TYR A 266 -30.01 0.04 12.35
N ASP A 267 -29.83 0.61 13.51
CA ASP A 267 -29.58 2.05 13.66
C ASP A 267 -28.10 2.33 13.45
N GLY A 268 -27.81 3.54 13.02
CA GLY A 268 -26.45 3.97 12.71
C GLY A 268 -26.08 5.30 13.35
N ALA A 269 -24.78 5.46 13.60
CA ALA A 269 -24.21 6.74 13.99
C ALA A 269 -22.96 7.00 13.15
N VAL A 270 -22.82 8.21 12.64
CA VAL A 270 -21.71 8.63 11.78
C VAL A 270 -21.01 9.81 12.42
N CYS A 271 -19.68 9.72 12.53
CA CYS A 271 -18.83 10.87 12.81
C CYS A 271 -17.77 11.02 11.74
N ARG A 272 -17.25 12.23 11.57
CA ARG A 272 -16.15 12.56 10.64
C ARG A 272 -15.12 13.41 11.36
N GLY A 273 -13.90 13.33 10.89
CA GLY A 273 -12.80 14.12 11.44
C GLY A 273 -11.52 13.94 10.66
N THR A 274 -10.48 14.58 11.18
CA THR A 274 -9.13 14.50 10.66
C THR A 274 -8.21 13.95 11.75
N MET A 275 -7.52 12.87 11.44
CA MET A 275 -6.43 12.32 12.25
C MET A 275 -5.12 12.98 11.81
N ARG A 276 -4.36 13.54 12.76
CA ARG A 276 -3.03 14.11 12.50
C ARG A 276 -1.95 13.15 12.96
N PHE A 277 -1.06 12.84 12.07
CA PHE A 277 0.06 11.94 12.33
C PHE A 277 1.39 12.68 12.18
N VAL A 278 2.41 12.15 12.86
CA VAL A 278 3.80 12.59 12.70
C VAL A 278 4.70 11.36 12.53
N ASN A 279 5.68 11.47 11.63
CA ASN A 279 6.78 10.52 11.60
C ASN A 279 7.77 10.89 12.71
N PRO A 280 8.08 9.98 13.67
CA PRO A 280 8.91 10.29 14.83
C PRO A 280 10.40 10.53 14.50
N VAL A 281 10.83 10.24 13.26
CA VAL A 281 12.22 10.41 12.81
C VAL A 281 12.39 11.68 12.00
N THR A 282 11.49 11.93 11.04
CA THR A 282 11.61 13.04 10.07
C THR A 282 10.78 14.26 10.43
N ASP A 283 9.95 14.19 11.50
CA ASP A 283 8.95 15.20 11.90
C ASP A 283 7.94 15.54 10.77
N ARG A 284 7.88 14.71 9.73
CA ARG A 284 6.89 14.84 8.65
C ARG A 284 5.50 14.63 9.21
N ARG A 285 4.60 15.54 8.90
CA ARG A 285 3.20 15.51 9.35
C ARG A 285 2.28 15.25 8.20
N ILE A 286 1.25 14.45 8.48
CA ILE A 286 0.16 14.19 7.53
C ILE A 286 -1.18 14.32 8.25
N ASP A 287 -2.14 14.88 7.53
CA ASP A 287 -3.53 14.95 7.95
C ASP A 287 -4.34 13.96 7.13
N VAL A 288 -5.10 13.12 7.81
CA VAL A 288 -5.86 12.02 7.21
C VAL A 288 -7.33 12.17 7.59
N ASP A 289 -8.16 12.53 6.64
CA ASP A 289 -9.59 12.60 6.84
C ASP A 289 -10.20 11.20 6.98
N PHE A 290 -11.13 11.07 7.92
CA PHE A 290 -11.82 9.82 8.16
C PHE A 290 -13.32 10.01 8.30
N LYS A 291 -14.04 8.94 8.02
CA LYS A 291 -15.46 8.76 8.34
C LYS A 291 -15.62 7.47 9.14
N CYS A 292 -16.21 7.59 10.31
CA CYS A 292 -16.58 6.43 11.11
C CYS A 292 -18.07 6.19 11.02
N THR A 293 -18.45 4.96 10.68
CA THR A 293 -19.84 4.50 10.66
C THR A 293 -19.99 3.37 11.67
N SER A 294 -20.83 3.57 12.66
CA SER A 294 -21.21 2.55 13.63
C SER A 294 -22.62 2.09 13.36
N LEU A 295 -22.85 0.78 13.42
CA LEU A 295 -24.16 0.16 13.26
C LEU A 295 -24.46 -0.70 14.49
N TYR A 296 -25.70 -0.59 15.00
CA TYR A 296 -26.20 -1.41 16.09
C TYR A 296 -27.55 -2.02 15.73
N PRO A 297 -27.75 -3.34 15.90
CA PRO A 297 -29.02 -4.00 15.60
C PRO A 297 -30.05 -3.65 16.66
N VAL A 298 -31.15 -3.00 16.26
CA VAL A 298 -32.22 -2.50 17.14
C VAL A 298 -33.54 -3.25 16.98
N GLY A 299 -33.71 -3.99 15.89
CA GLY A 299 -34.94 -4.72 15.62
C GLY A 299 -34.75 -5.83 14.61
N TYR A 300 -35.79 -6.62 14.44
CA TYR A 300 -35.83 -7.71 13.44
C TYR A 300 -37.28 -7.96 12.99
N GLU A 301 -37.37 -8.54 11.76
CA GLU A 301 -38.59 -9.11 11.21
C GLU A 301 -38.32 -10.50 10.70
N ILE A 302 -39.25 -11.46 10.94
CA ILE A 302 -39.06 -12.85 10.46
C ILE A 302 -40.28 -13.23 9.61
N HIS A 303 -39.97 -13.65 8.38
CA HIS A 303 -40.96 -14.15 7.43
C HIS A 303 -40.68 -15.61 7.12
N LEU A 304 -41.74 -16.43 7.11
CA LEU A 304 -41.68 -17.85 6.81
C LEU A 304 -42.36 -18.12 5.47
N GLU A 305 -41.71 -18.87 4.62
CA GLU A 305 -42.26 -19.32 3.36
C GLU A 305 -42.14 -20.85 3.28
N ASN A 306 -43.29 -21.50 3.28
CA ASN A 306 -43.32 -22.96 3.09
C ASN A 306 -43.11 -23.27 1.63
N ALA A 307 -42.10 -24.09 1.34
CA ALA A 307 -41.99 -24.68 0.02
C ALA A 307 -43.11 -25.72 -0.15
N LYS A 308 -43.86 -25.59 -1.21
CA LYS A 308 -44.92 -26.53 -1.60
C LYS A 308 -44.31 -27.82 -2.08
#